data_4b7e3c10a0d5fec6525fac5840cf0bdf
#
_entry.id   4b7e3c10a0d5fec6525fac5840cf0bdf
#
_cell.length_a   1.000
_cell.length_b   1.000
_cell.length_c   1.000
_cell.angle_alpha   90.00
_cell.angle_beta   90.00
_cell.angle_gamma   90.00
#
_symmetry.space_group_name_H-M   'P 1'
#
loop_
_entity.id
_entity.type
_entity.pdbx_description
1 polymer ?
#
loop_
_entity_poly.entity_id
_entity_poly.type
_entity_poly.pdbx_seq_one_letter_code
_entity_poly.pdbx_strand_id
1 'polypeptide(L)'
;NTAGTTSLRFIHYRHTGNQTFFGTSNPGAVSIAGVLTRDWQVEGNIVPQTVEAQTQGDATLTRVVRNMRVYVSANNLTGSTTITFRVDGVDTALAVTYAGGATGAQEDVADSITVTAAQEMSTRIVTGTMTNESITVTTVQYTQEDVAVALFPPWRSRIISNTLLRM
;
A
#
# COMPACT_ATOMS: atom_id res chain seq x y z
N ASN A 1 -22.17 -14.32 25.97
CA ASN A 1 -22.27 -13.89 24.55
C ASN A 1 -21.31 -12.75 24.32
N THR A 2 -20.09 -13.04 23.91
CA THR A 2 -19.12 -12.06 23.45
C THR A 2 -19.50 -11.69 22.02
N ALA A 3 -20.00 -10.48 21.82
CA ALA A 3 -20.26 -9.95 20.50
C ALA A 3 -18.91 -9.82 19.77
N GLY A 4 -18.70 -10.70 18.80
CA GLY A 4 -17.54 -10.61 17.91
C GLY A 4 -17.64 -9.34 17.06
N THR A 5 -16.72 -8.42 17.24
CA THR A 5 -16.60 -7.25 16.38
C THR A 5 -16.03 -7.69 15.03
N THR A 6 -16.87 -7.73 14.00
CA THR A 6 -16.43 -7.95 12.64
C THR A 6 -15.87 -6.62 12.13
N SER A 7 -14.56 -6.53 12.01
CA SER A 7 -13.90 -5.34 11.43
C SER A 7 -13.76 -5.55 9.94
N LEU A 8 -14.36 -4.65 9.14
CA LEU A 8 -14.08 -4.58 7.72
C LEU A 8 -12.65 -4.04 7.55
N ARG A 9 -11.72 -4.89 7.11
CA ARG A 9 -10.30 -4.56 7.00
C ARG A 9 -9.88 -4.04 5.63
N PHE A 10 -10.81 -3.96 4.70
CA PHE A 10 -10.50 -3.68 3.32
C PHE A 10 -11.59 -2.82 2.67
N ILE A 11 -11.23 -1.66 2.16
CA ILE A 11 -12.09 -0.84 1.33
C ILE A 11 -11.36 -0.60 0.01
N HIS A 12 -11.90 -1.16 -1.05
CA HIS A 12 -11.41 -0.97 -2.40
C HIS A 12 -12.30 0.05 -3.11
N TYR A 13 -11.73 1.20 -3.46
CA TYR A 13 -12.38 2.19 -4.29
C TYR A 13 -11.79 2.16 -5.70
N ARG A 14 -12.63 1.83 -6.67
CA ARG A 14 -12.28 2.00 -8.08
C ARG A 14 -12.81 3.35 -8.55
N HIS A 15 -11.91 4.29 -8.81
CA HIS A 15 -12.28 5.56 -9.42
C HIS A 15 -12.26 5.43 -10.95
N THR A 16 -13.18 6.14 -11.64
CA THR A 16 -13.19 6.23 -13.10
C THR A 16 -11.97 7.01 -13.57
N GLY A 17 -10.93 6.31 -13.99
CA GLY A 17 -9.66 6.90 -14.45
C GLY A 17 -8.42 6.12 -14.01
N ASN A 18 -8.43 4.80 -14.04
CA ASN A 18 -7.25 3.95 -13.81
C ASN A 18 -6.49 4.16 -12.47
N GLN A 19 -7.08 4.80 -11.47
CA GLN A 19 -6.48 4.93 -10.15
C GLN A 19 -7.19 4.04 -9.15
N THR A 20 -6.43 3.19 -8.49
CA THR A 20 -6.92 2.34 -7.42
C THR A 20 -6.23 2.75 -6.13
N PHE A 21 -6.99 3.18 -5.13
CA PHE A 21 -6.46 3.44 -3.79
C PHE A 21 -6.48 2.15 -2.99
N PHE A 22 -5.33 1.77 -2.46
CA PHE A 22 -5.23 0.70 -1.48
C PHE A 22 -4.89 1.29 -0.12
N GLY A 23 -5.77 1.09 0.83
CA GLY A 23 -5.52 1.47 2.22
C GLY A 23 -5.49 0.22 3.09
N THR A 24 -4.40 -0.02 3.78
CA THR A 24 -4.42 -0.90 4.95
C THR A 24 -4.74 -0.04 6.16
N SER A 25 -6.00 -0.01 6.58
CA SER A 25 -6.36 0.58 7.87
C SER A 25 -6.41 -0.51 8.93
N ASN A 26 -5.73 -0.30 10.03
CA ASN A 26 -5.82 -1.19 11.17
C ASN A 26 -6.78 -0.60 12.22
N PRO A 27 -7.95 -1.22 12.49
CA PRO A 27 -8.85 -0.76 13.54
C PRO A 27 -8.28 -0.95 14.97
N GLY A 28 -7.18 -1.67 15.10
CA GLY A 28 -6.41 -1.75 16.33
C GLY A 28 -4.96 -1.42 16.00
N ALA A 29 -4.49 -0.25 16.36
CA ALA A 29 -3.14 0.23 16.10
C ALA A 29 -2.07 -0.85 16.29
N VAL A 30 -1.21 -1.03 15.29
CA VAL A 30 -0.05 -1.91 15.42
C VAL A 30 1.04 -1.17 16.18
N SER A 31 1.28 -1.61 17.39
CA SER A 31 2.41 -1.12 18.19
C SER A 31 3.63 -1.99 17.93
N ILE A 32 4.72 -1.38 17.52
CA ILE A 32 6.00 -2.02 17.27
C ILE A 32 6.92 -1.65 18.42
N ALA A 33 7.26 -2.64 19.23
CA ALA A 33 8.14 -2.47 20.38
C ALA A 33 9.29 -3.46 20.33
N GLY A 34 10.47 -3.03 20.71
CA GLY A 34 11.64 -3.89 20.91
C GLY A 34 12.20 -4.55 19.66
N VAL A 35 11.89 -4.07 18.46
CA VAL A 35 12.35 -4.64 17.20
C VAL A 35 12.76 -3.56 16.22
N LEU A 36 13.93 -3.75 15.61
CA LEU A 36 14.50 -2.80 14.67
C LEU A 36 13.88 -2.86 13.26
N THR A 37 13.34 -4.01 12.86
CA THR A 37 12.79 -4.22 11.52
C THR A 37 11.55 -5.09 11.56
N ARG A 38 10.51 -4.68 10.86
CA ARG A 38 9.28 -5.43 10.61
C ARG A 38 8.81 -5.22 9.20
N ASP A 39 8.21 -6.25 8.64
CA ASP A 39 7.60 -6.24 7.33
C ASP A 39 6.10 -6.52 7.46
N TRP A 40 5.29 -5.95 6.57
CA TRP A 40 3.88 -6.26 6.43
C TRP A 40 3.41 -6.18 4.99
N GLN A 41 2.27 -6.80 4.73
CA GLN A 41 1.68 -6.82 3.38
C GLN A 41 1.19 -5.44 2.96
N VAL A 42 1.31 -5.16 1.68
CA VAL A 42 0.72 -3.97 1.04
C VAL A 42 -0.80 -4.04 1.09
N GLU A 43 -1.36 -5.26 1.06
CA GLU A 43 -2.80 -5.52 1.05
C GLU A 43 -3.18 -6.55 2.12
N GLY A 44 -4.09 -6.20 3.00
CA GLY A 44 -4.90 -7.15 3.80
C GLY A 44 -4.35 -7.66 5.13
N ASN A 45 -3.08 -7.93 5.31
CA ASN A 45 -2.54 -8.37 6.60
C ASN A 45 -1.75 -7.26 7.29
N ILE A 46 -2.10 -7.02 8.55
CA ILE A 46 -1.58 -5.87 9.29
C ILE A 46 -0.62 -6.30 10.39
N VAL A 47 -0.48 -7.61 10.62
CA VAL A 47 0.43 -8.11 11.66
C VAL A 47 1.85 -8.06 11.12
N PRO A 48 2.72 -7.18 11.67
CA PRO A 48 4.09 -7.10 11.25
C PRO A 48 4.84 -8.41 11.51
N GLN A 49 5.61 -8.84 10.53
CA GLN A 49 6.40 -10.06 10.60
C GLN A 49 7.90 -9.75 10.67
N THR A 50 8.68 -10.69 11.15
CA THR A 50 10.15 -10.62 11.14
C THR A 50 10.74 -11.18 9.84
N VAL A 51 9.95 -11.94 9.10
CA VAL A 51 10.34 -12.61 7.86
C VAL A 51 9.53 -12.01 6.72
N GLU A 52 10.16 -11.28 5.84
CA GLU A 52 9.52 -10.56 4.75
C GLU A 52 8.72 -11.48 3.82
N ALA A 53 9.23 -12.67 3.51
CA ALA A 53 8.54 -13.64 2.66
C ALA A 53 7.12 -14.03 3.15
N GLN A 54 6.80 -13.77 4.41
CA GLN A 54 5.45 -13.99 4.96
C GLN A 54 4.50 -12.80 4.71
N THR A 55 5.02 -11.71 4.17
CA THR A 55 4.29 -10.46 3.97
C THR A 55 4.29 -9.99 2.52
N GLN A 56 4.96 -10.71 1.66
CA GLN A 56 5.01 -10.40 0.23
C GLN A 56 3.69 -10.76 -0.45
N GLY A 57 3.27 -9.93 -1.38
CA GLY A 57 2.13 -10.16 -2.24
C GLY A 57 2.47 -9.90 -3.69
N ASP A 58 2.05 -10.78 -4.59
CA ASP A 58 2.36 -10.69 -6.02
C ASP A 58 1.59 -9.55 -6.69
N ALA A 59 2.27 -8.77 -7.48
CA ALA A 59 1.63 -7.87 -8.42
C ALA A 59 1.00 -8.67 -9.56
N THR A 60 -0.32 -8.68 -9.64
CA THR A 60 -1.04 -9.41 -10.70
C THR A 60 -0.96 -8.71 -12.06
N LEU A 61 -0.72 -7.39 -12.07
CA LEU A 61 -0.61 -6.54 -13.25
C LEU A 61 0.54 -5.56 -13.07
N THR A 62 1.10 -5.09 -14.18
CA THR A 62 2.06 -3.97 -14.14
C THR A 62 1.33 -2.70 -13.73
N ARG A 63 1.86 -2.00 -12.72
CA ARG A 63 1.27 -0.79 -12.16
C ARG A 63 2.31 0.21 -11.69
N VAL A 64 1.91 1.47 -11.60
CA VAL A 64 2.70 2.51 -10.93
C VAL A 64 2.17 2.66 -9.51
N VAL A 65 3.05 2.57 -8.53
CA VAL A 65 2.76 2.82 -7.11
C VAL A 65 3.39 4.14 -6.72
N ARG A 66 2.61 5.02 -6.07
CA ARG A 66 3.04 6.37 -5.67
C ARG A 66 2.21 6.91 -4.51
N ASN A 67 2.52 8.13 -4.06
CA ASN A 67 1.77 8.84 -3.01
C ASN A 67 1.61 7.97 -1.75
N MET A 68 2.74 7.50 -1.21
CA MET A 68 2.73 6.78 0.04
C MET A 68 2.33 7.71 1.17
N ARG A 69 1.28 7.37 1.89
CA ARG A 69 0.82 8.09 3.06
C ARG A 69 0.81 7.18 4.27
N VAL A 70 1.42 7.63 5.34
CA VAL A 70 1.48 6.91 6.62
C VAL A 70 0.87 7.77 7.71
N TYR A 71 0.09 7.15 8.62
CA TYR A 71 -0.39 7.80 9.82
C TYR A 71 0.11 7.08 11.07
N VAL A 72 0.80 7.83 11.91
CA VAL A 72 1.31 7.38 13.20
C VAL A 72 0.50 8.03 14.32
N SER A 73 -0.15 7.22 15.17
CA SER A 73 -0.98 7.72 16.26
C SER A 73 -0.21 7.93 17.57
N ALA A 74 0.87 7.16 17.77
CA ALA A 74 1.75 7.31 18.91
C ALA A 74 3.17 6.96 18.52
N ASN A 75 4.14 7.73 19.03
CA ASN A 75 5.56 7.51 18.79
C ASN A 75 6.34 8.05 19.98
N ASN A 76 6.96 7.17 20.74
CA ASN A 76 7.85 7.55 21.85
C ASN A 76 9.31 7.15 21.57
N LEU A 77 9.63 6.84 20.30
CA LEU A 77 11.00 6.57 19.88
C LEU A 77 11.86 7.81 20.04
N THR A 78 13.10 7.63 20.44
CA THR A 78 14.12 8.71 20.46
C THR A 78 14.80 8.87 19.11
N GLY A 79 14.86 7.78 18.31
CA GLY A 79 15.44 7.77 16.97
C GLY A 79 14.42 7.93 15.85
N SER A 80 14.90 8.16 14.64
CA SER A 80 14.07 8.19 13.44
C SER A 80 13.59 6.79 13.04
N THR A 81 12.44 6.75 12.36
CA THR A 81 11.83 5.54 11.80
C THR A 81 11.53 5.77 10.35
N THR A 82 11.94 4.85 9.49
CA THR A 82 11.61 4.89 8.05
C THR A 82 10.67 3.74 7.70
N ILE A 83 9.63 4.08 6.96
CA ILE A 83 8.66 3.14 6.41
C ILE A 83 8.81 3.19 4.90
N THR A 84 9.17 2.07 4.28
CA THR A 84 9.58 1.97 2.88
C THR A 84 8.71 0.97 2.14
N PHE A 85 8.26 1.32 0.94
CA PHE A 85 7.69 0.37 -0.01
C PHE A 85 8.80 -0.45 -0.65
N ARG A 86 8.60 -1.75 -0.79
CA ARG A 86 9.60 -2.69 -1.27
C ARG A 86 9.08 -3.49 -2.45
N VAL A 87 9.99 -3.82 -3.36
CA VAL A 87 9.73 -4.70 -4.51
C VAL A 87 10.80 -5.78 -4.56
N ASP A 88 10.39 -7.04 -4.62
CA ASP A 88 11.28 -8.22 -4.65
C ASP A 88 12.32 -8.20 -3.51
N GLY A 89 11.90 -7.77 -2.32
CA GLY A 89 12.77 -7.68 -1.15
C GLY A 89 13.78 -6.52 -1.18
N VAL A 90 13.67 -5.58 -2.13
CA VAL A 90 14.56 -4.41 -2.26
C VAL A 90 13.82 -3.13 -1.89
N ASP A 91 14.45 -2.28 -1.08
CA ASP A 91 13.93 -0.96 -0.74
C ASP A 91 13.83 -0.07 -1.98
N THR A 92 12.70 0.62 -2.13
CA THR A 92 12.49 1.60 -3.19
C THR A 92 12.70 3.02 -2.66
N ALA A 93 12.64 4.02 -3.55
CA ALA A 93 12.68 5.42 -3.15
C ALA A 93 11.39 5.85 -2.40
N LEU A 94 10.27 5.15 -2.66
CA LEU A 94 8.96 5.47 -2.06
C LEU A 94 8.98 5.16 -0.55
N ALA A 95 9.21 6.18 0.27
CA ALA A 95 9.41 6.03 1.71
C ALA A 95 8.99 7.26 2.50
N VAL A 96 8.58 7.04 3.74
CA VAL A 96 8.24 8.09 4.72
C VAL A 96 9.11 7.94 5.96
N THR A 97 9.72 9.03 6.44
CA THR A 97 10.55 9.03 7.63
C THR A 97 9.95 9.90 8.72
N TYR A 98 9.74 9.32 9.89
CA TYR A 98 9.35 10.03 11.10
C TYR A 98 10.58 10.29 11.98
N ALA A 99 10.72 11.52 12.43
CA ALA A 99 11.64 11.82 13.52
C ALA A 99 11.15 11.19 14.83
N GLY A 100 12.04 11.03 15.80
CA GLY A 100 11.67 10.55 17.14
C GLY A 100 10.56 11.43 17.74
N GLY A 101 9.54 10.81 18.31
CA GLY A 101 8.37 11.47 18.89
C GLY A 101 7.37 12.05 17.89
N ALA A 102 7.66 12.08 16.59
CA ALA A 102 6.75 12.64 15.59
C ALA A 102 5.54 11.72 15.36
N THR A 103 4.35 12.34 15.29
CA THR A 103 3.07 11.68 15.04
C THR A 103 2.29 12.38 13.92
N GLY A 104 1.13 11.83 13.57
CA GLY A 104 0.24 12.36 12.53
C GLY A 104 0.48 11.75 11.16
N ALA A 105 0.00 12.41 10.12
CA ALA A 105 0.17 11.97 8.74
C ALA A 105 1.45 12.52 8.14
N GLN A 106 2.19 11.68 7.43
CA GLN A 106 3.27 12.08 6.54
C GLN A 106 3.10 11.38 5.20
N GLU A 107 3.57 12.03 4.14
CA GLU A 107 3.38 11.58 2.76
C GLU A 107 4.67 11.71 1.96
N ASP A 108 4.89 10.73 1.09
CA ASP A 108 5.83 10.84 -0.02
C ASP A 108 5.01 10.96 -1.31
N VAL A 109 5.00 12.16 -1.88
CA VAL A 109 4.31 12.48 -3.13
C VAL A 109 5.28 12.69 -4.30
N ALA A 110 6.58 12.66 -4.03
CA ALA A 110 7.61 12.93 -5.02
C ALA A 110 8.01 11.65 -5.77
N ASP A 111 8.01 10.52 -5.07
CA ASP A 111 8.51 9.27 -5.61
C ASP A 111 7.40 8.39 -6.17
N SER A 112 7.78 7.61 -7.17
CA SER A 112 6.93 6.61 -7.80
C SER A 112 7.74 5.41 -8.23
N ILE A 113 7.13 4.23 -8.21
CA ILE A 113 7.76 2.99 -8.62
C ILE A 113 6.88 2.23 -9.59
N THR A 114 7.45 1.71 -10.66
CA THR A 114 6.75 0.77 -11.54
C THR A 114 7.00 -0.62 -11.03
N VAL A 115 5.92 -1.31 -10.67
CA VAL A 115 5.94 -2.73 -10.29
C VAL A 115 5.40 -3.52 -11.47
N THR A 116 6.20 -4.44 -12.00
CA THR A 116 5.79 -5.32 -13.10
C THR A 116 5.00 -6.51 -12.57
N ALA A 117 4.17 -7.11 -13.43
CA ALA A 117 3.45 -8.32 -13.07
C ALA A 117 4.40 -9.43 -12.58
N ALA A 118 3.98 -10.16 -11.56
CA ALA A 118 4.72 -11.20 -10.85
C ALA A 118 5.88 -10.71 -9.94
N GLN A 119 6.12 -9.41 -9.81
CA GLN A 119 7.00 -8.91 -8.75
C GLN A 119 6.27 -8.93 -7.40
N GLU A 120 7.03 -9.20 -6.35
CA GLU A 120 6.52 -9.23 -4.99
C GLU A 120 6.58 -7.84 -4.35
N MET A 121 5.52 -7.48 -3.65
CA MET A 121 5.40 -6.18 -2.95
C MET A 121 5.28 -6.40 -1.45
N SER A 122 5.96 -5.59 -0.68
CA SER A 122 5.85 -5.52 0.77
C SER A 122 6.06 -4.09 1.28
N THR A 123 5.83 -3.88 2.56
CA THR A 123 6.17 -2.64 3.26
C THR A 123 7.08 -3.00 4.42
N ARG A 124 8.15 -2.25 4.60
CA ARG A 124 9.09 -2.40 5.72
C ARG A 124 9.10 -1.17 6.60
N ILE A 125 9.11 -1.37 7.91
CA ILE A 125 9.46 -0.36 8.88
C ILE A 125 10.83 -0.70 9.48
N VAL A 126 11.70 0.28 9.53
CA VAL A 126 12.98 0.20 10.23
C VAL A 126 13.00 1.30 11.29
N THR A 127 13.17 0.90 12.54
CA THR A 127 13.30 1.83 13.66
C THR A 127 14.75 1.92 14.12
N GLY A 128 15.09 3.02 14.75
CA GLY A 128 16.33 3.10 15.51
C GLY A 128 16.35 2.13 16.71
N THR A 129 17.44 2.09 17.44
CA THR A 129 17.56 1.24 18.63
C THR A 129 16.46 1.60 19.64
N MET A 130 15.72 0.58 20.09
CA MET A 130 14.60 0.73 21.01
C MET A 130 14.88 0.06 22.33
N THR A 131 14.63 0.78 23.43
CA THR A 131 14.61 0.22 24.77
C THR A 131 13.32 0.66 25.45
N ASN A 132 12.34 -0.22 25.55
CA ASN A 132 11.01 0.08 26.08
C ASN A 132 10.25 1.19 25.33
N GLU A 133 10.64 1.48 24.10
CA GLU A 133 10.03 2.45 23.22
C GLU A 133 9.12 1.75 22.20
N SER A 134 8.19 2.48 21.61
CA SER A 134 7.27 1.94 20.59
C SER A 134 6.82 3.02 19.61
N ILE A 135 6.43 2.59 18.43
CA ILE A 135 5.71 3.40 17.45
C ILE A 135 4.41 2.68 17.07
N THR A 136 3.33 3.42 16.96
CA THR A 136 2.02 2.90 16.60
C THR A 136 1.61 3.44 15.24
N VAL A 137 1.68 2.57 14.23
CA VAL A 137 1.24 2.87 12.86
C VAL A 137 -0.20 2.40 12.71
N THR A 138 -1.09 3.31 12.34
CA THR A 138 -2.52 3.00 12.15
C THR A 138 -2.92 2.85 10.71
N THR A 139 -2.20 3.50 9.79
CA THR A 139 -2.55 3.46 8.36
C THR A 139 -1.29 3.58 7.51
N VAL A 140 -1.23 2.76 6.47
CA VAL A 140 -0.33 2.93 5.32
C VAL A 140 -1.17 2.85 4.07
N GLN A 141 -1.05 3.85 3.19
CA GLN A 141 -1.84 3.98 1.96
C GLN A 141 -0.92 4.24 0.79
N TYR A 142 -1.32 3.75 -0.38
CA TYR A 142 -0.65 4.00 -1.66
C TYR A 142 -1.69 4.30 -2.73
N THR A 143 -1.30 5.11 -3.71
CA THR A 143 -2.01 5.20 -4.99
C THR A 143 -1.39 4.21 -5.95
N GLN A 144 -2.21 3.37 -6.55
CA GLN A 144 -1.78 2.43 -7.59
C GLN A 144 -2.52 2.73 -8.88
N GLU A 145 -1.78 2.84 -9.97
CA GLU A 145 -2.30 3.07 -11.30
C GLU A 145 -1.91 1.89 -12.19
N ASP A 146 -2.89 1.19 -12.73
CA ASP A 146 -2.61 0.14 -13.70
C ASP A 146 -2.00 0.79 -14.95
N VAL A 147 -0.85 0.31 -15.38
CA VAL A 147 -0.32 0.67 -16.69
C VAL A 147 -1.23 0.02 -17.72
N ALA A 148 -2.05 0.82 -18.39
CA ALA A 148 -2.96 0.34 -19.41
C ALA A 148 -2.14 -0.37 -20.49
N VAL A 149 -2.15 -1.69 -20.46
CA VAL A 149 -1.75 -2.47 -21.64
C VAL A 149 -2.83 -2.18 -22.66
N ALA A 150 -2.48 -1.49 -23.74
CA ALA A 150 -3.38 -1.25 -24.86
C ALA A 150 -3.68 -2.60 -25.57
N LEU A 151 -4.40 -3.48 -24.88
CA LEU A 151 -4.72 -4.82 -25.38
C LEU A 151 -5.93 -4.85 -26.31
N PHE A 152 -6.63 -3.73 -26.44
CA PHE A 152 -7.73 -3.66 -27.40
C PHE A 152 -7.65 -2.39 -28.22
N PRO A 153 -7.52 -2.50 -29.55
CA PRO A 153 -7.81 -1.35 -30.40
C PRO A 153 -9.23 -0.89 -30.02
N PRO A 154 -9.49 0.43 -30.03
CA PRO A 154 -10.82 0.93 -29.70
C PRO A 154 -11.83 0.21 -30.58
N TRP A 155 -12.79 -0.44 -29.97
CA TRP A 155 -13.90 -1.07 -30.67
C TRP A 155 -14.53 0.00 -31.56
N ARG A 156 -14.16 -0.01 -32.84
CA ARG A 156 -14.90 0.78 -33.81
C ARG A 156 -16.30 0.20 -33.81
N SER A 157 -17.21 0.91 -33.18
CA SER A 157 -18.63 0.67 -33.35
C SER A 157 -18.90 0.76 -34.86
N ARG A 158 -18.95 -0.36 -35.54
CA ARG A 158 -19.51 -0.43 -36.88
C ARG A 158 -21.01 -0.24 -36.70
N ILE A 159 -21.45 0.99 -36.91
CA ILE A 159 -22.87 1.23 -37.18
C ILE A 159 -23.16 0.50 -38.49
N ILE A 160 -23.78 -0.66 -38.39
CA ILE A 160 -24.39 -1.33 -39.55
C ILE A 160 -25.63 -0.50 -39.85
N SER A 161 -25.50 0.40 -40.79
CA SER A 161 -26.63 1.08 -41.38
C SER A 161 -27.51 0.02 -42.09
N ASN A 162 -28.60 -0.35 -41.47
CA ASN A 162 -29.63 -1.19 -42.10
C ASN A 162 -30.42 -0.31 -43.07
N THR A 163 -29.95 -0.22 -44.30
CA THR A 163 -30.77 0.33 -45.38
C THR A 163 -31.84 -0.69 -45.75
N LEU A 164 -33.04 -0.48 -45.24
CA LEU A 164 -34.20 -1.22 -45.71
C LEU A 164 -34.44 -0.87 -47.18
N LEU A 165 -34.15 -1.79 -48.10
CA LEU A 165 -34.68 -1.72 -49.45
C LEU A 165 -36.20 -2.00 -49.36
N ARG A 166 -37.03 -1.00 -49.64
CA ARG A 166 -38.42 -1.19 -49.98
C ARG A 166 -38.51 -1.56 -51.47
N MET A 167 -38.99 -2.73 -51.77
CA MET A 167 -39.63 -3.06 -53.04
C MET A 167 -41.10 -2.73 -52.96
#